data_68903cc17acac99e6942a1a580892eed
#
_entry.id   68903cc17acac99e6942a1a580892eed
#
_cell.length_a   1.000
_cell.length_b   1.000
_cell.length_c   1.000
_cell.angle_alpha   90.00
_cell.angle_beta   90.00
_cell.angle_gamma   90.00
#
_symmetry.space_group_name_H-M   'P 1'
#
loop_
_entity.id
_entity.type
_entity.pdbx_description
1 polymer ?
#
loop_
_entity_poly.entity_id
_entity_poly.type
_entity_poly.pdbx_seq_one_letter_code
_entity_poly.pdbx_strand_id
1 'polypeptide(L)'
;HIWKAKEDADIEKHYFVPCPHCGEYIELKWKQIHFPKEEGMSYADRAEFATYVCQECGCVITDQDKPEMLRKGEWRTVKENTKFVRKVAFWMNTLYSPFVRFSEIVKEFLDSKDDPEKLQNFVNSWLAEPWEDTKLKTNADLVMERQTEYEELVVPEWAKLLTAGVDVQENCLYWSIRAWGNYLTSQNIAHGQAFSFQEVERIMNLEYQMPDSTPLVVALALIDSGNDADTVYDFCANNSEW
;
A
#
# COMPACT_ATOMS: atom_id res chain seq x y z
N HIS A 1 -8.67 -8.63 0.24
CA HIS A 1 -9.61 -9.61 -0.34
C HIS A 1 -10.43 -9.03 -1.51
N ILE A 2 -11.33 -8.05 -1.28
CA ILE A 2 -12.17 -7.50 -2.36
C ILE A 2 -11.37 -6.71 -3.39
N TRP A 3 -10.33 -6.01 -2.95
CA TRP A 3 -9.43 -5.27 -3.83
C TRP A 3 -8.71 -6.20 -4.81
N LYS A 4 -8.14 -7.30 -4.31
CA LYS A 4 -7.52 -8.32 -5.16
C LYS A 4 -8.53 -8.89 -6.17
N ALA A 5 -9.77 -9.15 -5.76
CA ALA A 5 -10.81 -9.62 -6.67
C ALA A 5 -11.15 -8.59 -7.77
N LYS A 6 -11.04 -7.28 -7.47
CA LYS A 6 -11.16 -6.19 -8.45
C LYS A 6 -9.98 -6.18 -9.42
N GLU A 7 -8.74 -6.34 -8.93
CA GLU A 7 -7.53 -6.40 -9.75
C GLU A 7 -7.54 -7.59 -10.72
N ASP A 8 -8.03 -8.74 -10.25
CA ASP A 8 -8.17 -9.98 -11.02
C ASP A 8 -9.37 -9.98 -11.99
N ALA A 9 -10.12 -8.88 -12.07
CA ALA A 9 -11.26 -8.78 -12.99
C ALA A 9 -10.80 -8.55 -14.44
N ASP A 10 -11.53 -9.16 -15.38
CA ASP A 10 -11.30 -9.01 -16.82
C ASP A 10 -11.66 -7.61 -17.30
N ILE A 11 -12.71 -7.04 -16.71
CA ILE A 11 -13.21 -5.69 -16.97
C ILE A 11 -13.48 -4.99 -15.64
N GLU A 12 -13.07 -3.71 -15.57
CA GLU A 12 -13.43 -2.80 -14.49
C GLU A 12 -14.35 -1.70 -15.02
N LYS A 13 -15.47 -1.50 -14.33
CA LYS A 13 -16.46 -0.46 -14.67
C LYS A 13 -16.63 0.49 -13.50
N HIS A 14 -16.60 1.79 -13.81
CA HIS A 14 -16.93 2.87 -12.89
C HIS A 14 -18.25 3.51 -13.29
N TYR A 15 -18.94 4.11 -12.31
CA TYR A 15 -20.20 4.79 -12.54
C TYR A 15 -19.95 6.26 -12.84
N PHE A 16 -20.37 6.72 -14.00
CA PHE A 16 -20.28 8.09 -14.44
C PHE A 16 -21.65 8.76 -14.41
N VAL A 17 -21.71 9.99 -13.93
CA VAL A 17 -22.93 10.77 -13.80
C VAL A 17 -22.80 12.10 -14.55
N PRO A 18 -23.87 12.58 -15.21
CA PRO A 18 -23.79 13.85 -15.91
C PRO A 18 -23.78 15.02 -14.92
N CYS A 19 -22.91 15.99 -15.11
CA CYS A 19 -22.92 17.25 -14.39
C CYS A 19 -24.20 18.03 -14.72
N PRO A 20 -24.93 18.55 -13.71
CA PRO A 20 -26.20 19.28 -13.95
C PRO A 20 -26.00 20.60 -14.70
N HIS A 21 -24.77 21.12 -14.74
CA HIS A 21 -24.47 22.43 -15.37
C HIS A 21 -23.93 22.28 -16.80
N CYS A 22 -22.94 21.44 -17.01
CA CYS A 22 -22.30 21.29 -18.34
C CYS A 22 -22.74 20.04 -19.10
N GLY A 23 -23.40 19.09 -18.46
CA GLY A 23 -23.82 17.84 -19.07
C GLY A 23 -22.73 16.78 -19.25
N GLU A 24 -21.45 17.13 -19.02
CA GLU A 24 -20.35 16.18 -19.12
C GLU A 24 -20.45 15.08 -18.07
N TYR A 25 -20.15 13.85 -18.47
CA TYR A 25 -20.17 12.68 -17.60
C TYR A 25 -18.90 12.62 -16.77
N ILE A 26 -19.05 12.74 -15.46
CA ILE A 26 -17.98 12.79 -14.48
C ILE A 26 -18.02 11.59 -13.55
N GLU A 27 -16.87 11.16 -13.09
CA GLU A 27 -16.72 10.23 -11.98
C GLU A 27 -16.61 11.02 -10.68
N LEU A 28 -17.42 10.67 -9.67
CA LEU A 28 -17.39 11.37 -8.37
C LEU A 28 -16.15 10.96 -7.57
N LYS A 29 -15.27 11.94 -7.30
CA LYS A 29 -13.99 11.76 -6.61
C LYS A 29 -13.91 12.61 -5.35
N TRP A 30 -13.36 12.05 -4.28
CA TRP A 30 -13.18 12.75 -3.00
C TRP A 30 -12.45 14.09 -3.14
N LYS A 31 -11.43 14.17 -3.98
CA LYS A 31 -10.65 15.40 -4.20
C LYS A 31 -11.46 16.59 -4.72
N GLN A 32 -12.66 16.36 -5.23
CA GLN A 32 -13.59 17.39 -5.73
C GLN A 32 -14.56 17.89 -4.66
N ILE A 33 -14.51 17.32 -3.46
CA ILE A 33 -15.27 17.83 -2.31
C ILE A 33 -14.53 19.03 -1.72
N HIS A 34 -15.25 20.12 -1.62
CA HIS A 34 -14.78 21.37 -1.02
C HIS A 34 -15.56 21.71 0.24
N PHE A 35 -14.86 22.14 1.26
CA PHE A 35 -15.39 22.61 2.53
C PHE A 35 -14.42 23.62 3.17
N PRO A 36 -14.88 24.53 4.05
CA PRO A 36 -14.03 25.51 4.72
C PRO A 36 -12.91 24.87 5.55
N LYS A 37 -11.72 25.46 5.50
CA LYS A 37 -10.55 25.03 6.29
C LYS A 37 -10.15 26.06 7.36
N GLU A 38 -11.02 27.03 7.65
CA GLU A 38 -10.76 28.13 8.56
C GLU A 38 -10.52 27.65 10.00
N GLU A 39 -9.51 28.21 10.65
CA GLU A 39 -9.23 27.99 12.06
C GLU A 39 -10.36 28.60 12.90
N GLY A 40 -10.87 27.84 13.90
CA GLY A 40 -11.95 28.27 14.78
C GLY A 40 -13.35 27.77 14.41
N MET A 41 -13.57 27.24 13.20
CA MET A 41 -14.82 26.54 12.89
C MET A 41 -14.82 25.11 13.43
N SER A 42 -15.96 24.69 14.02
CA SER A 42 -16.12 23.30 14.42
C SER A 42 -16.14 22.36 13.20
N TYR A 43 -15.85 21.07 13.39
CA TYR A 43 -15.93 20.08 12.30
C TYR A 43 -17.34 19.96 11.73
N ALA A 44 -18.37 20.09 12.59
CA ALA A 44 -19.76 20.07 12.17
C ALA A 44 -20.09 21.28 11.27
N ASP A 45 -19.68 22.48 11.68
CA ASP A 45 -19.92 23.69 10.88
C ASP A 45 -19.20 23.64 9.54
N ARG A 46 -17.94 23.16 9.53
CA ARG A 46 -17.18 22.97 8.29
C ARG A 46 -17.84 21.98 7.32
N ALA A 47 -18.40 20.91 7.86
CA ALA A 47 -19.06 19.87 7.07
C ALA A 47 -20.37 20.38 6.44
N GLU A 48 -21.15 21.23 7.10
CA GLU A 48 -22.41 21.77 6.56
C GLU A 48 -22.22 22.59 5.27
N PHE A 49 -21.03 23.16 5.06
CA PHE A 49 -20.68 23.87 3.83
C PHE A 49 -20.04 22.99 2.76
N ALA A 50 -20.10 21.67 2.90
CA ALA A 50 -19.54 20.76 1.94
C ALA A 50 -20.28 20.81 0.61
N THR A 51 -19.51 20.95 -0.46
CA THR A 51 -20.01 20.97 -1.85
C THR A 51 -19.11 20.13 -2.74
N TYR A 52 -19.64 19.65 -3.84
CA TYR A 52 -18.86 19.02 -4.89
C TYR A 52 -18.58 20.02 -6.01
N VAL A 53 -17.36 20.11 -6.49
CA VAL A 53 -16.99 20.97 -7.62
C VAL A 53 -16.73 20.10 -8.84
N CYS A 54 -17.46 20.39 -9.92
CA CYS A 54 -17.30 19.67 -11.18
C CYS A 54 -15.88 19.83 -11.72
N GLN A 55 -15.21 18.73 -12.03
CA GLN A 55 -13.85 18.74 -12.58
C GLN A 55 -13.76 19.29 -14.00
N GLU A 56 -14.87 19.36 -14.74
CA GLU A 56 -14.90 19.82 -16.13
C GLU A 56 -15.23 21.31 -16.25
N CYS A 57 -16.26 21.78 -15.53
CA CYS A 57 -16.71 23.17 -15.65
C CYS A 57 -16.47 24.04 -14.40
N GLY A 58 -16.04 23.46 -13.27
CA GLY A 58 -15.82 24.17 -12.02
C GLY A 58 -17.08 24.62 -11.29
N CYS A 59 -18.28 24.30 -11.80
CA CYS A 59 -19.53 24.65 -11.13
C CYS A 59 -19.76 23.83 -9.87
N VAL A 60 -20.42 24.43 -8.88
CA VAL A 60 -20.78 23.78 -7.62
C VAL A 60 -21.99 22.88 -7.84
N ILE A 61 -21.90 21.66 -7.34
CA ILE A 61 -22.93 20.62 -7.33
C ILE A 61 -23.32 20.39 -5.87
N THR A 62 -24.60 20.34 -5.57
CA THR A 62 -25.15 20.16 -4.23
C THR A 62 -25.80 18.79 -4.07
N ASP A 63 -26.16 18.44 -2.83
CA ASP A 63 -26.89 17.19 -2.57
C ASP A 63 -28.28 17.14 -3.24
N GLN A 64 -28.86 18.30 -3.58
CA GLN A 64 -30.13 18.36 -4.30
C GLN A 64 -30.01 17.89 -5.75
N ASP A 65 -28.84 18.06 -6.36
CA ASP A 65 -28.56 17.65 -7.75
C ASP A 65 -28.32 16.14 -7.86
N LYS A 66 -27.85 15.54 -6.77
CA LYS A 66 -27.39 14.13 -6.71
C LYS A 66 -28.42 13.11 -7.22
N PRO A 67 -29.71 13.14 -6.80
CA PRO A 67 -30.68 12.14 -7.23
C PRO A 67 -30.89 12.10 -8.75
N GLU A 68 -30.90 13.28 -9.39
CA GLU A 68 -31.08 13.38 -10.84
C GLU A 68 -29.83 12.92 -11.60
N MET A 69 -28.65 13.32 -11.13
CA MET A 69 -27.37 12.86 -11.66
C MET A 69 -27.24 11.33 -11.58
N LEU A 70 -27.56 10.73 -10.43
CA LEU A 70 -27.49 9.29 -10.22
C LEU A 70 -28.47 8.53 -11.11
N ARG A 71 -29.69 9.04 -11.31
CA ARG A 71 -30.68 8.40 -12.17
C ARG A 71 -30.26 8.39 -13.65
N LYS A 72 -29.48 9.39 -14.09
CA LYS A 72 -29.00 9.52 -15.46
C LYS A 72 -27.60 8.94 -15.66
N GLY A 73 -26.99 8.43 -14.60
CA GLY A 73 -25.65 7.86 -14.66
C GLY A 73 -25.59 6.55 -15.46
N GLU A 74 -24.38 6.20 -15.84
CA GLU A 74 -24.10 4.98 -16.60
C GLU A 74 -22.77 4.33 -16.20
N TRP A 75 -22.68 3.02 -16.35
CA TRP A 75 -21.46 2.26 -16.14
C TRP A 75 -20.57 2.32 -17.37
N ARG A 76 -19.36 2.85 -17.22
CA ARG A 76 -18.34 2.89 -18.28
C ARG A 76 -17.17 1.97 -17.95
N THR A 77 -16.66 1.29 -18.96
CA THR A 77 -15.43 0.49 -18.81
C THR A 77 -14.23 1.43 -18.69
N VAL A 78 -13.47 1.31 -17.61
CA VAL A 78 -12.24 2.09 -17.37
C VAL A 78 -10.99 1.24 -17.55
N LYS A 79 -11.11 -0.09 -17.41
CA LYS A 79 -10.01 -1.03 -17.63
C LYS A 79 -10.55 -2.30 -18.28
N GLU A 80 -9.82 -2.78 -19.29
CA GLU A 80 -10.10 -4.03 -19.99
C GLU A 80 -8.80 -4.82 -20.14
N ASN A 81 -8.72 -5.98 -19.50
CA ASN A 81 -7.53 -6.82 -19.47
C ASN A 81 -7.58 -7.96 -20.51
N THR A 82 -8.76 -8.33 -20.99
CA THR A 82 -8.96 -9.43 -21.93
C THR A 82 -10.22 -9.24 -22.78
N LYS A 83 -10.20 -9.81 -24.01
CA LYS A 83 -11.38 -9.85 -24.89
C LYS A 83 -12.42 -10.91 -24.46
N PHE A 84 -12.03 -11.88 -23.64
CA PHE A 84 -12.90 -12.96 -23.17
C PHE A 84 -13.32 -12.70 -21.72
N VAL A 85 -14.38 -11.94 -21.54
CA VAL A 85 -14.87 -11.47 -20.25
C VAL A 85 -15.59 -12.58 -19.48
N ARG A 86 -15.09 -12.91 -18.28
CA ARG A 86 -15.71 -13.82 -17.31
C ARG A 86 -16.01 -13.13 -16.00
N LYS A 87 -15.18 -12.14 -15.62
CA LYS A 87 -15.30 -11.41 -14.36
C LYS A 87 -15.38 -9.92 -14.64
N VAL A 88 -16.39 -9.27 -14.08
CA VAL A 88 -16.57 -7.81 -14.18
C VAL A 88 -16.56 -7.24 -12.78
N ALA A 89 -15.67 -6.30 -12.52
CA ALA A 89 -15.67 -5.50 -11.30
C ALA A 89 -16.46 -4.21 -11.52
N PHE A 90 -17.31 -3.87 -10.56
CA PHE A 90 -18.01 -2.59 -10.50
C PHE A 90 -17.47 -1.82 -9.30
N TRP A 91 -16.99 -0.61 -9.52
CA TRP A 91 -16.47 0.24 -8.46
C TRP A 91 -17.36 1.46 -8.23
N MET A 92 -17.61 1.75 -6.95
CA MET A 92 -18.43 2.87 -6.52
C MET A 92 -18.06 3.24 -5.08
N ASN A 93 -18.02 4.53 -4.76
CA ASN A 93 -17.77 5.05 -3.41
C ASN A 93 -19.03 5.67 -2.80
N THR A 94 -18.96 6.13 -1.55
CA THR A 94 -20.11 6.70 -0.83
C THR A 94 -20.63 8.01 -1.44
N LEU A 95 -19.86 8.74 -2.24
CA LEU A 95 -20.33 9.94 -2.92
C LEU A 95 -21.55 9.68 -3.83
N TYR A 96 -21.70 8.45 -4.31
CA TYR A 96 -22.84 8.02 -5.11
C TYR A 96 -24.07 7.60 -4.27
N SER A 97 -23.98 7.58 -2.94
CA SER A 97 -25.13 7.21 -2.12
C SER A 97 -26.19 8.33 -2.14
N PRO A 98 -27.45 8.03 -2.50
CA PRO A 98 -28.52 9.00 -2.42
C PRO A 98 -28.98 9.27 -0.99
N PHE A 99 -28.55 8.45 -0.02
CA PHE A 99 -28.93 8.51 1.38
C PHE A 99 -27.92 9.25 2.26
N VAL A 100 -26.72 9.51 1.75
CA VAL A 100 -25.63 10.14 2.49
C VAL A 100 -25.32 11.49 1.85
N ARG A 101 -25.32 12.55 2.64
CA ARG A 101 -25.01 13.92 2.18
C ARG A 101 -23.49 14.12 2.06
N PHE A 102 -23.08 15.09 1.28
CA PHE A 102 -21.67 15.50 1.21
C PHE A 102 -21.17 15.98 2.58
N SER A 103 -22.04 16.66 3.36
CA SER A 103 -21.73 17.09 4.73
C SER A 103 -21.42 15.91 5.66
N GLU A 104 -22.14 14.80 5.56
CA GLU A 104 -21.91 13.61 6.39
C GLU A 104 -20.58 12.94 6.05
N ILE A 105 -20.23 12.87 4.76
CA ILE A 105 -18.95 12.32 4.31
C ILE A 105 -17.77 13.19 4.80
N VAL A 106 -17.91 14.53 4.70
CA VAL A 106 -16.90 15.46 5.19
C VAL A 106 -16.76 15.38 6.71
N LYS A 107 -17.88 15.25 7.43
CA LYS A 107 -17.84 15.10 8.89
C LYS A 107 -17.08 13.85 9.30
N GLU A 108 -17.38 12.71 8.67
CA GLU A 108 -16.68 11.44 8.93
C GLU A 108 -15.17 11.55 8.65
N PHE A 109 -14.80 12.22 7.56
CA PHE A 109 -13.39 12.50 7.27
C PHE A 109 -12.73 13.34 8.36
N LEU A 110 -13.37 14.44 8.79
CA LEU A 110 -12.83 15.34 9.81
C LEU A 110 -12.69 14.66 11.17
N ASP A 111 -13.62 13.78 11.54
CA ASP A 111 -13.57 12.98 12.76
C ASP A 111 -12.51 11.86 12.70
N SER A 112 -12.08 11.49 11.49
CA SER A 112 -11.15 10.38 11.25
C SER A 112 -9.72 10.82 10.95
N LYS A 113 -9.50 12.01 10.42
CA LYS A 113 -8.23 12.45 9.81
C LYS A 113 -7.01 12.43 10.74
N ASP A 114 -7.22 12.57 12.06
CA ASP A 114 -6.16 12.62 13.05
C ASP A 114 -5.88 11.25 13.72
N ASP A 115 -6.70 10.22 13.38
CA ASP A 115 -6.59 8.86 13.86
C ASP A 115 -6.32 7.90 12.67
N PRO A 116 -5.15 7.26 12.60
CA PRO A 116 -4.79 6.41 11.45
C PRO A 116 -5.76 5.25 11.20
N GLU A 117 -6.28 4.61 12.25
CA GLU A 117 -7.21 3.48 12.10
C GLU A 117 -8.57 3.93 11.56
N LYS A 118 -9.08 5.06 12.06
CA LYS A 118 -10.32 5.65 11.56
C LYS A 118 -10.15 6.16 10.13
N LEU A 119 -9.02 6.81 9.84
CA LEU A 119 -8.72 7.29 8.49
C LEU A 119 -8.60 6.14 7.51
N GLN A 120 -7.98 5.03 7.89
CA GLN A 120 -7.95 3.81 7.10
C GLN A 120 -9.36 3.28 6.82
N ASN A 121 -10.22 3.25 7.85
CA ASN A 121 -11.61 2.84 7.67
C ASN A 121 -12.36 3.80 6.72
N PHE A 122 -12.16 5.10 6.85
CA PHE A 122 -12.75 6.09 5.94
C PHE A 122 -12.32 5.84 4.48
N VAL A 123 -11.03 5.67 4.21
CA VAL A 123 -10.52 5.40 2.87
C VAL A 123 -11.07 4.07 2.32
N ASN A 124 -11.02 3.00 3.11
CA ASN A 124 -11.44 1.68 2.65
C ASN A 124 -12.96 1.56 2.49
N SER A 125 -13.74 2.09 3.44
CA SER A 125 -15.19 1.83 3.51
C SER A 125 -16.03 2.94 2.88
N TRP A 126 -15.60 4.21 2.99
CA TRP A 126 -16.35 5.35 2.43
C TRP A 126 -15.89 5.70 1.02
N LEU A 127 -14.57 5.68 0.77
CA LEU A 127 -14.04 5.99 -0.56
C LEU A 127 -13.90 4.75 -1.45
N ALA A 128 -14.02 3.54 -0.87
CA ALA A 128 -13.80 2.26 -1.57
C ALA A 128 -12.42 2.19 -2.24
N GLU A 129 -11.41 2.79 -1.60
CA GLU A 129 -10.03 2.83 -2.07
C GLU A 129 -9.13 1.99 -1.16
N PRO A 130 -8.04 1.39 -1.66
CA PRO A 130 -7.09 0.69 -0.82
C PRO A 130 -6.37 1.70 0.07
N TRP A 131 -6.24 1.38 1.37
CA TRP A 131 -5.39 2.15 2.24
C TRP A 131 -3.92 1.91 1.88
N GLU A 132 -3.21 3.00 1.59
CA GLU A 132 -1.77 2.99 1.49
C GLU A 132 -1.18 3.71 2.70
N ASP A 133 -0.47 2.99 3.55
CA ASP A 133 0.23 3.61 4.67
C ASP A 133 1.46 4.37 4.16
N THR A 134 1.25 5.62 3.79
CA THR A 134 2.31 6.50 3.27
C THR A 134 3.39 6.81 4.31
N LYS A 135 3.12 6.61 5.61
CA LYS A 135 4.12 6.80 6.67
C LYS A 135 5.18 5.69 6.66
N LEU A 136 4.83 4.52 6.12
CA LEU A 136 5.73 3.37 5.99
C LEU A 136 6.40 3.29 4.61
N LYS A 137 5.96 4.08 3.63
CA LYS A 137 6.68 4.17 2.34
C LYS A 137 7.95 4.97 2.56
N THR A 138 9.04 4.27 2.78
CA THR A 138 10.38 4.88 2.78
C THR A 138 10.63 5.42 1.38
N ASN A 139 10.83 6.74 1.26
CA ASN A 139 11.21 7.34 -0.02
C ASN A 139 12.57 6.81 -0.43
N ALA A 140 12.71 6.31 -1.66
CA ALA A 140 13.97 5.82 -2.21
C ALA A 140 15.09 6.86 -2.05
N ASP A 141 14.79 8.14 -2.22
CA ASP A 141 15.76 9.24 -2.03
C ASP A 141 16.31 9.30 -0.60
N LEU A 142 15.46 9.10 0.43
CA LEU A 142 15.90 9.06 1.84
C LEU A 142 16.76 7.84 2.14
N VAL A 143 16.57 6.73 1.43
CA VAL A 143 17.46 5.56 1.54
C VAL A 143 18.81 5.87 0.88
N MET A 144 18.76 6.45 -0.31
CA MET A 144 19.95 6.82 -1.07
C MET A 144 20.83 7.86 -0.33
N GLU A 145 20.22 8.85 0.32
CA GLU A 145 20.94 9.84 1.16
C GLU A 145 21.70 9.21 2.34
N ARG A 146 21.27 8.00 2.76
CA ARG A 146 21.91 7.26 3.86
C ARG A 146 22.84 6.15 3.36
N GLN A 147 23.09 6.09 2.07
CA GLN A 147 24.09 5.21 1.50
C GLN A 147 25.46 5.55 2.06
N THR A 148 26.22 4.55 2.44
CA THR A 148 27.56 4.65 2.98
C THR A 148 28.58 4.05 2.02
N GLU A 149 29.86 4.30 2.28
CA GLU A 149 30.96 3.76 1.47
C GLU A 149 31.37 2.32 1.88
N TYR A 150 30.49 1.61 2.62
CA TYR A 150 30.77 0.22 3.01
C TYR A 150 30.73 -0.71 1.80
N GLU A 151 31.75 -1.58 1.74
CA GLU A 151 31.82 -2.60 0.72
C GLU A 151 30.83 -3.75 1.02
N GLU A 152 30.20 -4.25 -0.02
CA GLU A 152 29.29 -5.39 0.09
C GLU A 152 30.08 -6.66 0.47
N LEU A 153 29.45 -7.55 1.25
CA LEU A 153 30.01 -8.80 1.79
C LEU A 153 31.12 -8.63 2.86
N VAL A 154 31.49 -7.40 3.20
CA VAL A 154 32.49 -7.15 4.25
C VAL A 154 31.78 -6.96 5.60
N VAL A 155 32.15 -7.78 6.57
CA VAL A 155 31.62 -7.69 7.94
C VAL A 155 32.36 -6.61 8.70
N PRO A 156 31.67 -5.63 9.31
CA PRO A 156 32.35 -4.62 10.13
C PRO A 156 33.08 -5.20 11.34
N GLU A 157 34.23 -4.63 11.72
CA GLU A 157 35.05 -5.09 12.86
C GLU A 157 34.29 -5.12 14.21
N TRP A 158 33.28 -4.25 14.36
CA TRP A 158 32.45 -4.20 15.55
C TRP A 158 31.35 -5.26 15.60
N ALA A 159 31.13 -6.03 14.53
CA ALA A 159 30.11 -7.05 14.46
C ALA A 159 30.41 -8.24 15.38
N LYS A 160 29.34 -8.79 15.96
CA LYS A 160 29.42 -9.95 16.87
C LYS A 160 28.63 -11.14 16.39
N LEU A 161 27.61 -10.88 15.58
CA LEU A 161 26.78 -11.93 14.97
C LEU A 161 26.17 -11.44 13.66
N LEU A 162 25.78 -12.39 12.82
CA LEU A 162 25.02 -12.15 11.60
C LEU A 162 23.63 -12.76 11.74
N THR A 163 22.64 -12.05 11.23
CA THR A 163 21.30 -12.61 11.03
C THR A 163 20.89 -12.44 9.57
N ALA A 164 19.96 -13.29 9.14
CA ALA A 164 19.39 -13.21 7.82
C ALA A 164 17.88 -13.09 7.86
N GLY A 165 17.32 -12.45 6.84
CA GLY A 165 15.89 -12.42 6.56
C GLY A 165 15.65 -12.89 5.13
N VAL A 166 14.62 -13.71 4.93
CA VAL A 166 14.20 -14.20 3.61
C VAL A 166 12.71 -13.97 3.44
N ASP A 167 12.34 -13.26 2.39
CA ASP A 167 10.97 -13.01 1.96
C ASP A 167 10.65 -13.89 0.75
N VAL A 168 9.67 -14.79 0.90
CA VAL A 168 9.30 -15.77 -0.12
C VAL A 168 8.19 -15.22 -1.00
N GLN A 169 8.49 -15.01 -2.28
CA GLN A 169 7.55 -14.57 -3.30
C GLN A 169 7.22 -15.70 -4.28
N GLU A 170 6.22 -15.48 -5.13
CA GLU A 170 5.75 -16.49 -6.08
C GLU A 170 6.82 -17.01 -7.04
N ASN A 171 7.76 -16.16 -7.45
CA ASN A 171 8.74 -16.47 -8.49
C ASN A 171 10.21 -16.35 -8.03
N CYS A 172 10.47 -15.86 -6.83
CA CYS A 172 11.82 -15.68 -6.29
C CYS A 172 11.79 -15.51 -4.77
N LEU A 173 12.95 -15.54 -4.16
CA LEU A 173 13.17 -15.28 -2.74
C LEU A 173 14.08 -14.05 -2.61
N TYR A 174 13.65 -13.03 -1.88
CA TYR A 174 14.51 -11.91 -1.51
C TYR A 174 15.19 -12.23 -0.19
N TRP A 175 16.48 -11.97 -0.11
CA TRP A 175 17.24 -12.23 1.09
C TRP A 175 18.10 -11.03 1.47
N SER A 176 18.40 -10.92 2.76
CA SER A 176 19.31 -9.92 3.29
C SER A 176 20.06 -10.46 4.49
N ILE A 177 21.33 -10.05 4.64
CA ILE A 177 22.19 -10.41 5.76
C ILE A 177 22.59 -9.14 6.50
N ARG A 178 22.43 -9.16 7.81
CA ARG A 178 22.69 -8.01 8.69
C ARG A 178 23.68 -8.38 9.78
N ALA A 179 24.71 -7.58 9.90
CA ALA A 179 25.67 -7.63 11.00
C ALA A 179 25.15 -6.84 12.20
N TRP A 180 25.33 -7.38 13.40
CA TRP A 180 24.91 -6.80 14.66
C TRP A 180 26.08 -6.67 15.64
N GLY A 181 26.14 -5.54 16.33
CA GLY A 181 27.11 -5.23 17.37
C GLY A 181 26.44 -4.88 18.70
N ASN A 182 27.21 -4.21 19.57
CA ASN A 182 26.70 -3.75 20.86
C ASN A 182 25.59 -2.71 20.67
N TYR A 183 24.67 -2.64 21.64
CA TYR A 183 23.59 -1.65 21.69
C TYR A 183 22.72 -1.61 20.43
N LEU A 184 22.51 -2.78 19.78
CA LEU A 184 21.76 -2.92 18.53
C LEU A 184 22.33 -2.13 17.35
N THR A 185 23.61 -1.74 17.40
CA THR A 185 24.30 -1.24 16.22
C THR A 185 24.21 -2.28 15.13
N SER A 186 23.78 -1.91 13.94
CA SER A 186 23.60 -2.86 12.85
C SER A 186 23.88 -2.27 11.49
N GLN A 187 24.31 -3.14 10.57
CA GLN A 187 24.59 -2.80 9.18
C GLN A 187 24.13 -3.95 8.26
N ASN A 188 23.45 -3.60 7.18
CA ASN A 188 23.21 -4.58 6.13
C ASN A 188 24.50 -4.81 5.34
N ILE A 189 24.96 -6.06 5.25
CA ILE A 189 26.23 -6.39 4.59
C ILE A 189 26.04 -7.07 3.25
N ALA A 190 24.87 -7.66 3.01
CA ALA A 190 24.55 -8.29 1.74
C ALA A 190 23.03 -8.40 1.56
N HIS A 191 22.60 -8.39 0.31
CA HIS A 191 21.20 -8.63 -0.05
C HIS A 191 21.12 -9.10 -1.51
N GLY A 192 19.98 -9.69 -1.88
CA GLY A 192 19.79 -10.12 -3.25
C GLY A 192 18.54 -10.92 -3.48
N GLN A 193 18.48 -11.55 -4.64
CA GLN A 193 17.44 -12.50 -5.03
C GLN A 193 18.04 -13.90 -5.15
N ALA A 194 17.25 -14.90 -4.77
CA ALA A 194 17.52 -16.31 -5.04
C ALA A 194 16.31 -16.90 -5.75
N PHE A 195 16.52 -17.92 -6.57
CA PHE A 195 15.46 -18.58 -7.33
C PHE A 195 15.17 -19.99 -6.82
N SER A 196 15.84 -20.40 -5.75
CA SER A 196 15.60 -21.68 -5.08
C SER A 196 16.01 -21.63 -3.61
N PHE A 197 15.42 -22.49 -2.80
CA PHE A 197 15.84 -22.69 -1.41
C PHE A 197 17.26 -23.21 -1.27
N GLN A 198 17.78 -23.98 -2.26
CA GLN A 198 19.17 -24.42 -2.29
C GLN A 198 20.15 -23.24 -2.46
N GLU A 199 19.76 -22.19 -3.18
CA GLU A 199 20.58 -20.97 -3.25
C GLU A 199 20.57 -20.24 -1.90
N VAL A 200 19.42 -20.15 -1.24
CA VAL A 200 19.31 -19.59 0.10
C VAL A 200 20.19 -20.35 1.09
N GLU A 201 20.14 -21.69 1.09
CA GLU A 201 20.98 -22.53 1.92
C GLU A 201 22.48 -22.25 1.74
N ARG A 202 22.95 -22.14 0.48
CA ARG A 202 24.33 -21.78 0.21
C ARG A 202 24.72 -20.41 0.75
N ILE A 203 23.84 -19.40 0.57
CA ILE A 203 24.06 -18.04 1.03
C ILE A 203 24.13 -17.99 2.56
N MET A 204 23.24 -18.70 3.26
CA MET A 204 23.22 -18.73 4.72
C MET A 204 24.44 -19.44 5.31
N ASN A 205 24.99 -20.42 4.61
CA ASN A 205 26.17 -21.19 5.03
C ASN A 205 27.51 -20.58 4.56
N LEU A 206 27.51 -19.40 3.91
CA LEU A 206 28.76 -18.72 3.58
C LEU A 206 29.47 -18.20 4.84
N GLU A 207 30.79 -18.26 4.80
CA GLU A 207 31.64 -17.54 5.75
C GLU A 207 31.88 -16.11 5.27
N TYR A 208 31.32 -15.15 5.99
CA TYR A 208 31.49 -13.72 5.72
C TYR A 208 32.71 -13.21 6.48
N GLN A 209 33.62 -12.53 5.79
CA GLN A 209 34.92 -12.15 6.34
C GLN A 209 34.91 -10.76 6.98
N MET A 210 35.50 -10.63 8.15
CA MET A 210 35.90 -9.34 8.72
C MET A 210 37.19 -8.83 8.04
N PRO A 211 37.57 -7.55 8.21
CA PRO A 211 38.83 -7.02 7.66
C PRO A 211 40.08 -7.76 8.13
N ASP A 212 40.06 -8.33 9.34
CA ASP A 212 41.13 -9.13 9.91
C ASP A 212 41.11 -10.61 9.47
N SER A 213 40.24 -10.96 8.50
CA SER A 213 39.99 -12.31 8.02
C SER A 213 39.33 -13.27 9.02
N THR A 214 38.74 -12.74 10.10
CA THR A 214 37.93 -13.55 11.00
C THR A 214 36.57 -13.86 10.33
N PRO A 215 36.20 -15.14 10.17
CA PRO A 215 34.95 -15.49 9.53
C PRO A 215 33.78 -15.37 10.52
N LEU A 216 32.63 -14.88 10.06
CA LEU A 216 31.34 -15.00 10.74
C LEU A 216 30.34 -15.71 9.82
N VAL A 217 29.50 -16.54 10.41
CA VAL A 217 28.40 -17.23 9.76
C VAL A 217 27.06 -16.66 10.24
N VAL A 218 26.01 -16.88 9.48
CA VAL A 218 24.66 -16.52 9.88
C VAL A 218 24.27 -17.36 11.08
N ALA A 219 23.96 -16.73 12.20
CA ALA A 219 23.58 -17.37 13.46
C ALA A 219 22.07 -17.56 13.63
N LEU A 220 21.26 -16.82 12.85
CA LEU A 220 19.81 -16.91 12.87
C LEU A 220 19.28 -16.42 11.51
N ALA A 221 18.44 -17.23 10.87
CA ALA A 221 17.68 -16.84 9.70
C ALA A 221 16.17 -16.86 10.01
N LEU A 222 15.47 -15.81 9.60
CA LEU A 222 14.01 -15.72 9.64
C LEU A 222 13.47 -15.76 8.22
N ILE A 223 12.56 -16.68 7.95
CA ILE A 223 11.99 -16.89 6.62
C ILE A 223 10.48 -16.65 6.70
N ASP A 224 9.96 -15.77 5.82
CA ASP A 224 8.53 -15.54 5.74
C ASP A 224 7.81 -16.77 5.17
N SER A 225 6.74 -17.19 5.85
CA SER A 225 5.92 -18.34 5.45
C SER A 225 4.56 -17.94 4.87
N GLY A 226 4.36 -16.65 4.55
CA GLY A 226 3.10 -16.15 4.01
C GLY A 226 2.76 -16.68 2.62
N ASN A 227 3.78 -17.07 1.85
CA ASN A 227 3.66 -17.71 0.55
C ASN A 227 4.37 -19.07 0.62
N ASP A 228 3.72 -20.18 0.26
CA ASP A 228 4.26 -21.56 0.28
C ASP A 228 4.77 -22.04 1.66
N ALA A 229 3.90 -21.97 2.67
CA ALA A 229 4.22 -22.29 4.06
C ALA A 229 4.80 -23.73 4.24
N ASP A 230 4.29 -24.71 3.52
CA ASP A 230 4.73 -26.12 3.66
C ASP A 230 6.19 -26.28 3.25
N THR A 231 6.59 -25.72 2.12
CA THR A 231 7.99 -25.75 1.64
C THR A 231 8.91 -24.98 2.59
N VAL A 232 8.48 -23.85 3.14
CA VAL A 232 9.26 -23.08 4.11
C VAL A 232 9.48 -23.89 5.39
N TYR A 233 8.43 -24.54 5.93
CA TYR A 233 8.57 -25.33 7.14
C TYR A 233 9.47 -26.55 6.95
N ASP A 234 9.36 -27.23 5.81
CA ASP A 234 10.24 -28.35 5.46
C ASP A 234 11.70 -27.89 5.34
N PHE A 235 11.93 -26.74 4.70
CA PHE A 235 13.26 -26.15 4.57
C PHE A 235 13.85 -25.79 5.95
N CYS A 236 13.10 -25.11 6.79
CA CYS A 236 13.55 -24.74 8.14
C CYS A 236 13.82 -25.98 9.02
N ALA A 237 13.01 -27.03 8.91
CA ALA A 237 13.21 -28.27 9.65
C ALA A 237 14.52 -28.99 9.26
N ASN A 238 14.92 -28.89 7.98
CA ASN A 238 16.15 -29.49 7.47
C ASN A 238 17.41 -28.65 7.72
N ASN A 239 17.24 -27.36 8.08
CA ASN A 239 18.32 -26.39 8.29
C ASN A 239 18.18 -25.73 9.67
N SER A 240 18.09 -26.53 10.72
CA SER A 240 17.88 -26.06 12.10
C SER A 240 19.17 -25.54 12.79
N GLU A 241 20.27 -25.43 12.07
CA GLU A 241 21.55 -24.96 12.61
C GLU A 241 21.68 -23.44 12.66
N TRP A 242 20.77 -22.70 11.99
CA TRP A 242 20.69 -21.23 11.96
C TRP A 242 19.26 -20.67 11.95
#